data_24c8aaf5b661618c1a246fd9da7c975b
#
_entry.id   24c8aaf5b661618c1a246fd9da7c975b
#
_cell.length_a   1.000
_cell.length_b   1.000
_cell.length_c   1.000
_cell.angle_alpha   90.00
_cell.angle_beta   90.00
_cell.angle_gamma   90.00
#
_symmetry.space_group_name_H-M   'P 1'
#
loop_
_entity.id
_entity.type
_entity.pdbx_description
1 polymer ?
#
loop_
_entity_poly.entity_id
_entity_poly.type
_entity_poly.pdbx_seq_one_letter_code
_entity_poly.pdbx_strand_id
1 'polypeptide(L)'
;MINRVLIRTRVLQVAYAHLHRGELKLTAAEQDLLLSLHRTYDLYLFLLQLIPSFTEFYREVLEIRKNKHLATKAERSPNLRLLENRLAAKLAASEKLNAWYEGFSLRWEEDEALLRHLLRRIEASDIYANYLKATEVGFEEDRAFWVDIFTQIITTDEMLAEWLEQHSIYWQDDLREVEKAEVEDRPAAEDEALQAALNEAREVGAYQSARLENGPVEVVKDFVEKTLRKSEEDTAIDDDIRPAFKDEDDERFARLLFRQTLLKYDDQMKIIEPVLSAGWSSERLADVDALLLNLAVTEFLYFPLIPTQITINEYVELAKHYSTNHSASFVNGVLDALARKLKEEGKILK
;
A
#
# COMPACT_ATOMS: atom_id res chain seq x y z
N MET A 1 -2.13 -11.04 6.02
CA MET A 1 -1.41 -9.85 5.53
C MET A 1 -2.21 -8.57 5.81
N ILE A 2 -3.43 -8.47 5.34
CA ILE A 2 -4.31 -7.31 5.57
C ILE A 2 -4.58 -7.18 7.07
N ASN A 3 -4.17 -6.05 7.65
CA ASN A 3 -4.37 -5.73 9.07
C ASN A 3 -5.35 -4.56 9.21
N ARG A 4 -5.75 -4.23 10.45
CA ARG A 4 -6.74 -3.17 10.70
C ARG A 4 -6.26 -1.78 10.33
N VAL A 5 -4.95 -1.51 10.31
CA VAL A 5 -4.39 -0.24 9.82
C VAL A 5 -4.68 -0.10 8.33
N LEU A 6 -4.31 -1.11 7.55
CA LEU A 6 -4.56 -1.14 6.11
C LEU A 6 -6.06 -1.12 5.77
N ILE A 7 -6.88 -1.81 6.57
CA ILE A 7 -8.34 -1.78 6.38
C ILE A 7 -8.88 -0.36 6.57
N ARG A 8 -8.49 0.36 7.64
CA ARG A 8 -8.93 1.75 7.86
C ARG A 8 -8.52 2.66 6.70
N THR A 9 -7.29 2.49 6.20
CA THR A 9 -6.79 3.23 5.04
C THR A 9 -7.65 2.97 3.81
N ARG A 10 -7.92 1.72 3.48
CA ARG A 10 -8.75 1.37 2.30
C ARG A 10 -10.21 1.80 2.48
N VAL A 11 -10.76 1.68 3.68
CA VAL A 11 -12.11 2.19 3.98
C VAL A 11 -12.17 3.70 3.78
N LEU A 12 -11.17 4.46 4.24
CA LEU A 12 -11.08 5.90 4.01
C LEU A 12 -11.06 6.22 2.51
N GLN A 13 -10.17 5.59 1.74
CA GLN A 13 -10.00 5.85 0.31
C GLN A 13 -11.28 5.56 -0.49
N VAL A 14 -11.88 4.38 -0.27
CA VAL A 14 -13.08 3.97 -1.01
C VAL A 14 -14.32 4.75 -0.57
N ALA A 15 -14.45 5.06 0.73
CA ALA A 15 -15.55 5.90 1.22
C ALA A 15 -15.45 7.33 0.70
N TYR A 16 -14.25 7.90 0.65
CA TYR A 16 -14.00 9.21 0.06
C TYR A 16 -14.41 9.25 -1.42
N ALA A 17 -13.92 8.30 -2.21
CA ALA A 17 -14.28 8.19 -3.62
C ALA A 17 -15.81 8.00 -3.83
N HIS A 18 -16.46 7.20 -2.97
CA HIS A 18 -17.91 7.01 -3.04
C HIS A 18 -18.70 8.28 -2.75
N LEU A 19 -18.33 9.04 -1.71
CA LEU A 19 -19.01 10.28 -1.33
C LEU A 19 -18.90 11.34 -2.45
N HIS A 20 -17.77 11.40 -3.14
CA HIS A 20 -17.56 12.37 -4.22
C HIS A 20 -18.20 12.00 -5.56
N ARG A 21 -18.34 10.69 -5.86
CA ARG A 21 -19.00 10.22 -7.09
C ARG A 21 -20.53 10.31 -7.07
N GLY A 22 -21.16 10.41 -5.89
CA GLY A 22 -22.59 10.75 -5.71
C GLY A 22 -23.65 9.74 -6.16
N GLU A 23 -23.32 8.74 -7.00
CA GLU A 23 -24.32 7.87 -7.65
C GLU A 23 -24.14 6.35 -7.41
N LEU A 24 -23.09 5.92 -6.74
CA LEU A 24 -22.84 4.49 -6.52
C LEU A 24 -23.76 3.92 -5.43
N LYS A 25 -24.41 2.79 -5.73
CA LYS A 25 -25.14 2.03 -4.70
C LYS A 25 -24.14 1.55 -3.63
N LEU A 26 -24.51 1.64 -2.37
CA LEU A 26 -23.67 1.18 -1.24
C LEU A 26 -23.11 -0.24 -1.45
N THR A 27 -23.91 -1.14 -2.04
CA THR A 27 -23.46 -2.51 -2.35
C THR A 27 -22.32 -2.55 -3.38
N ALA A 28 -22.34 -1.66 -4.37
CA ALA A 28 -21.28 -1.57 -5.37
C ALA A 28 -20.00 -0.99 -4.73
N ALA A 29 -20.14 0.05 -3.90
CA ALA A 29 -19.01 0.63 -3.17
C ALA A 29 -18.38 -0.36 -2.16
N GLU A 30 -19.19 -1.22 -1.51
CA GLU A 30 -18.66 -2.29 -0.66
C GLU A 30 -17.91 -3.36 -1.47
N GLN A 31 -18.39 -3.71 -2.66
CA GLN A 31 -17.66 -4.61 -3.56
C GLN A 31 -16.33 -4.00 -4.00
N ASP A 32 -16.30 -2.69 -4.27
CA ASP A 32 -15.08 -1.96 -4.60
C ASP A 32 -14.08 -1.96 -3.43
N LEU A 33 -14.55 -1.75 -2.19
CA LEU A 33 -13.71 -1.90 -1.00
C LEU A 33 -13.07 -3.29 -0.92
N LEU A 34 -13.86 -4.34 -1.07
CA LEU A 34 -13.34 -5.71 -0.99
C LEU A 34 -12.35 -5.99 -2.12
N LEU A 35 -12.67 -5.52 -3.33
CA LEU A 35 -11.76 -5.61 -4.46
C LEU A 35 -10.45 -4.88 -4.16
N SER A 36 -10.49 -3.67 -3.59
CA SER A 36 -9.29 -2.92 -3.22
C SER A 36 -8.41 -3.66 -2.21
N LEU A 37 -9.02 -4.31 -1.22
CA LEU A 37 -8.31 -5.14 -0.24
C LEU A 37 -7.68 -6.38 -0.91
N HIS A 38 -8.42 -7.05 -1.79
CA HIS A 38 -7.88 -8.19 -2.55
C HIS A 38 -6.74 -7.76 -3.47
N ARG A 39 -6.86 -6.63 -4.17
CA ARG A 39 -5.77 -6.10 -5.02
C ARG A 39 -4.52 -5.73 -4.21
N THR A 40 -4.66 -5.31 -2.98
CA THR A 40 -3.53 -5.10 -2.08
C THR A 40 -2.84 -6.43 -1.73
N TYR A 41 -3.60 -7.50 -1.56
CA TYR A 41 -3.04 -8.84 -1.38
C TYR A 41 -2.41 -9.38 -2.66
N ASP A 42 -3.02 -9.13 -3.82
CA ASP A 42 -2.43 -9.45 -5.12
C ASP A 42 -1.04 -8.79 -5.29
N LEU A 43 -0.89 -7.52 -4.88
CA LEU A 43 0.41 -6.84 -4.91
C LEU A 43 1.47 -7.54 -4.05
N TYR A 44 1.08 -8.02 -2.86
CA TYR A 44 1.99 -8.78 -2.00
C TYR A 44 2.50 -10.05 -2.68
N LEU A 45 1.61 -10.83 -3.28
CA LEU A 45 2.00 -12.04 -4.01
C LEU A 45 2.80 -11.72 -5.29
N PHE A 46 2.43 -10.64 -5.96
CA PHE A 46 3.09 -10.19 -7.18
C PHE A 46 4.53 -9.75 -6.93
N LEU A 47 4.78 -9.03 -5.82
CA LEU A 47 6.15 -8.67 -5.43
C LEU A 47 6.98 -9.87 -4.98
N LEU A 48 6.37 -10.88 -4.34
CA LEU A 48 7.08 -12.13 -4.06
C LEU A 48 7.44 -12.87 -5.35
N GLN A 49 6.55 -12.89 -6.33
CA GLN A 49 6.75 -13.52 -7.63
C GLN A 49 7.83 -12.83 -8.48
N LEU A 50 8.15 -11.56 -8.20
CA LEU A 50 9.23 -10.87 -8.90
C LEU A 50 10.57 -11.62 -8.78
N ILE A 51 10.86 -12.23 -7.63
CA ILE A 51 12.13 -12.93 -7.39
C ILE A 51 12.32 -14.15 -8.33
N PRO A 52 11.40 -15.11 -8.41
CA PRO A 52 11.54 -16.22 -9.36
C PRO A 52 11.48 -15.77 -10.82
N SER A 53 10.57 -14.84 -11.19
CA SER A 53 10.49 -14.32 -12.56
C SER A 53 11.77 -13.58 -12.97
N PHE A 54 12.35 -12.76 -12.08
CA PHE A 54 13.63 -12.11 -12.31
C PHE A 54 14.78 -13.13 -12.45
N THR A 55 14.78 -14.18 -11.66
CA THR A 55 15.81 -15.23 -11.72
C THR A 55 15.76 -15.97 -13.06
N GLU A 56 14.57 -16.26 -13.58
CA GLU A 56 14.40 -16.87 -14.90
C GLU A 56 14.81 -15.90 -16.03
N PHE A 57 14.38 -14.65 -15.97
CA PHE A 57 14.84 -13.60 -16.90
C PHE A 57 16.37 -13.47 -16.90
N TYR A 58 17.02 -13.51 -15.72
CA TYR A 58 18.47 -13.46 -15.61
C TYR A 58 19.13 -14.68 -16.28
N ARG A 59 18.54 -15.88 -16.17
CA ARG A 59 18.98 -17.09 -16.89
C ARG A 59 19.00 -16.87 -18.39
N GLU A 60 17.92 -16.33 -18.95
CA GLU A 60 17.83 -16.02 -20.38
C GLU A 60 18.88 -15.01 -20.81
N VAL A 61 19.08 -13.94 -20.01
CA VAL A 61 20.11 -12.93 -20.30
C VAL A 61 21.52 -13.53 -20.32
N LEU A 62 21.85 -14.44 -19.38
CA LEU A 62 23.14 -15.12 -19.37
C LEU A 62 23.33 -15.99 -20.60
N GLU A 63 22.31 -16.74 -21.03
CA GLU A 63 22.39 -17.57 -22.27
C GLU A 63 22.56 -16.68 -23.52
N ILE A 64 21.89 -15.53 -23.60
CA ILE A 64 22.09 -14.58 -24.69
C ILE A 64 23.52 -14.03 -24.65
N ARG A 65 24.05 -13.63 -23.49
CA ARG A 65 25.41 -13.10 -23.34
C ARG A 65 26.46 -14.14 -23.73
N LYS A 66 26.29 -15.39 -23.34
CA LYS A 66 27.19 -16.52 -23.65
C LYS A 66 27.29 -16.80 -25.16
N ASN A 67 26.16 -16.65 -25.86
CA ASN A 67 26.05 -16.96 -27.28
C ASN A 67 26.38 -15.77 -28.22
N LYS A 68 26.83 -14.63 -27.68
CA LYS A 68 27.30 -13.51 -28.50
C LYS A 68 28.52 -13.87 -29.33
N HIS A 69 28.60 -13.38 -30.55
CA HIS A 69 29.74 -13.64 -31.45
C HIS A 69 31.11 -13.26 -30.84
N LEU A 70 31.16 -12.17 -30.07
CA LEU A 70 32.36 -11.68 -29.36
C LEU A 70 32.21 -11.79 -27.83
N ALA A 71 31.63 -12.88 -27.33
CA ALA A 71 31.48 -13.10 -25.89
C ALA A 71 32.86 -13.12 -25.21
N THR A 72 32.95 -12.36 -24.11
CA THR A 72 34.15 -12.35 -23.25
C THR A 72 34.31 -13.70 -22.53
N LYS A 73 35.48 -13.91 -21.89
CA LYS A 73 35.68 -15.14 -21.07
C LYS A 73 34.65 -15.20 -19.92
N ALA A 74 34.32 -14.09 -19.28
CA ALA A 74 33.34 -14.01 -18.21
C ALA A 74 31.90 -14.31 -18.71
N GLU A 75 31.53 -13.85 -19.91
CA GLU A 75 30.22 -14.16 -20.51
C GLU A 75 30.09 -15.62 -20.95
N ARG A 76 31.21 -16.28 -21.33
CA ARG A 76 31.21 -17.71 -21.70
C ARG A 76 31.14 -18.65 -20.50
N SER A 77 31.64 -18.20 -19.36
CA SER A 77 31.61 -18.94 -18.09
C SER A 77 31.16 -18.03 -16.95
N PRO A 78 29.86 -17.68 -16.93
CA PRO A 78 29.32 -16.75 -15.93
C PRO A 78 29.30 -17.38 -14.55
N ASN A 79 29.29 -16.52 -13.52
CA ASN A 79 29.01 -16.98 -12.17
C ASN A 79 27.51 -17.28 -12.06
N LEU A 80 27.17 -18.52 -11.70
CA LEU A 80 25.79 -19.00 -11.65
C LEU A 80 25.15 -18.85 -10.27
N ARG A 81 25.86 -18.28 -9.28
CA ARG A 81 25.42 -18.22 -7.89
C ARG A 81 24.01 -17.61 -7.72
N LEU A 82 23.68 -16.59 -8.50
CA LEU A 82 22.33 -16.00 -8.45
C LEU A 82 21.25 -16.98 -8.95
N LEU A 83 21.54 -17.76 -9.98
CA LEU A 83 20.64 -18.80 -10.48
C LEU A 83 20.48 -19.99 -9.52
N GLU A 84 21.50 -20.24 -8.70
CA GLU A 84 21.54 -21.31 -7.70
C GLU A 84 21.06 -20.84 -6.32
N ASN A 85 20.55 -19.58 -6.22
CA ASN A 85 20.03 -19.02 -4.98
C ASN A 85 18.85 -19.85 -4.46
N ARG A 86 18.99 -20.37 -3.24
CA ARG A 86 18.04 -21.30 -2.64
C ARG A 86 16.70 -20.66 -2.28
N LEU A 87 16.70 -19.37 -1.86
CA LEU A 87 15.44 -18.66 -1.58
C LEU A 87 14.64 -18.43 -2.87
N ALA A 88 15.30 -18.02 -3.96
CA ALA A 88 14.65 -17.89 -5.26
C ALA A 88 14.08 -19.25 -5.76
N ALA A 89 14.85 -20.32 -5.64
CA ALA A 89 14.39 -21.68 -5.97
C ALA A 89 13.18 -22.09 -5.11
N LYS A 90 13.19 -21.75 -3.83
CA LYS A 90 12.09 -22.03 -2.89
C LYS A 90 10.81 -21.29 -3.25
N LEU A 91 10.90 -19.99 -3.61
CA LEU A 91 9.78 -19.23 -4.12
C LEU A 91 9.27 -19.78 -5.45
N ALA A 92 10.15 -20.17 -6.36
CA ALA A 92 9.76 -20.80 -7.64
C ALA A 92 9.04 -22.14 -7.45
N ALA A 93 9.31 -22.87 -6.37
CA ALA A 93 8.67 -24.13 -6.03
C ALA A 93 7.35 -23.98 -5.23
N SER A 94 6.95 -22.75 -4.87
CA SER A 94 5.73 -22.47 -4.10
C SER A 94 4.49 -22.85 -4.93
N GLU A 95 3.72 -23.83 -4.45
CA GLU A 95 2.46 -24.22 -5.11
C GLU A 95 1.42 -23.11 -5.01
N LYS A 96 1.34 -22.44 -3.86
CA LYS A 96 0.41 -21.35 -3.60
C LYS A 96 0.69 -20.14 -4.49
N LEU A 97 1.96 -19.75 -4.63
CA LEU A 97 2.36 -18.61 -5.44
C LEU A 97 2.15 -18.89 -6.93
N ASN A 98 2.53 -20.08 -7.40
CA ASN A 98 2.37 -20.49 -8.78
C ASN A 98 0.89 -20.59 -9.18
N ALA A 99 0.04 -21.26 -8.35
CA ALA A 99 -1.39 -21.36 -8.61
C ALA A 99 -2.07 -19.98 -8.68
N TRP A 100 -1.68 -19.05 -7.80
CA TRP A 100 -2.17 -17.67 -7.88
C TRP A 100 -1.67 -16.98 -9.15
N TYR A 101 -0.38 -17.09 -9.47
CA TYR A 101 0.23 -16.40 -10.61
C TYR A 101 -0.35 -16.88 -11.94
N GLU A 102 -0.66 -18.18 -12.09
CA GLU A 102 -1.34 -18.72 -13.29
C GLU A 102 -2.67 -18.02 -13.57
N GLY A 103 -3.42 -17.69 -12.53
CA GLY A 103 -4.72 -17.01 -12.64
C GLY A 103 -4.65 -15.48 -12.70
N PHE A 104 -3.50 -14.89 -12.43
CA PHE A 104 -3.35 -13.44 -12.40
C PHE A 104 -3.10 -12.88 -13.81
N SER A 105 -3.61 -11.68 -14.09
CA SER A 105 -3.58 -11.10 -15.45
C SER A 105 -2.27 -10.44 -15.82
N LEU A 106 -1.48 -9.99 -14.85
CA LEU A 106 -0.20 -9.33 -15.10
C LEU A 106 0.95 -10.34 -15.00
N ARG A 107 1.97 -10.14 -15.82
CA ARG A 107 3.16 -10.98 -15.88
C ARG A 107 4.41 -10.12 -15.89
N TRP A 108 5.37 -10.45 -15.01
CA TRP A 108 6.68 -9.79 -15.01
C TRP A 108 7.43 -9.99 -16.32
N GLU A 109 7.25 -11.15 -16.95
CA GLU A 109 7.92 -11.54 -18.19
C GLU A 109 7.46 -10.70 -19.40
N GLU A 110 6.30 -10.06 -19.31
CA GLU A 110 5.77 -9.19 -20.38
C GLU A 110 6.43 -7.81 -20.37
N ASP A 111 7.10 -7.41 -19.28
CA ASP A 111 7.81 -6.13 -19.20
C ASP A 111 9.34 -6.32 -19.10
N GLU A 112 9.92 -6.76 -20.23
CA GLU A 112 11.37 -6.94 -20.34
C GLU A 112 12.16 -5.65 -20.06
N ALA A 113 11.59 -4.48 -20.34
CA ALA A 113 12.26 -3.20 -20.13
C ALA A 113 12.48 -2.92 -18.64
N LEU A 114 11.47 -3.18 -17.81
CA LEU A 114 11.55 -3.07 -16.36
C LEU A 114 12.52 -4.10 -15.77
N LEU A 115 12.44 -5.37 -16.19
CA LEU A 115 13.35 -6.41 -15.70
C LEU A 115 14.81 -6.10 -16.07
N ARG A 116 15.06 -5.58 -17.27
CA ARG A 116 16.40 -5.13 -17.68
C ARG A 116 16.89 -3.91 -16.89
N HIS A 117 15.99 -3.00 -16.54
CA HIS A 117 16.32 -1.87 -15.68
C HIS A 117 16.74 -2.34 -14.29
N LEU A 118 15.93 -3.19 -13.64
CA LEU A 118 16.24 -3.77 -12.33
C LEU A 118 17.54 -4.58 -12.37
N LEU A 119 17.78 -5.37 -13.43
CA LEU A 119 19.02 -6.12 -13.61
C LEU A 119 20.24 -5.20 -13.61
N ARG A 120 20.21 -4.10 -14.36
CA ARG A 120 21.32 -3.14 -14.39
C ARG A 120 21.60 -2.54 -13.01
N ARG A 121 20.56 -2.20 -12.26
CA ARG A 121 20.71 -1.67 -10.89
C ARG A 121 21.29 -2.72 -9.95
N ILE A 122 20.82 -3.95 -10.04
CA ILE A 122 21.31 -5.08 -9.21
C ILE A 122 22.78 -5.34 -9.55
N GLU A 123 23.14 -5.51 -10.84
CA GLU A 123 24.52 -5.79 -11.28
C GLU A 123 25.50 -4.65 -10.91
N ALA A 124 25.02 -3.40 -10.81
CA ALA A 124 25.83 -2.25 -10.41
C ALA A 124 26.00 -2.09 -8.90
N SER A 125 25.29 -2.89 -8.09
CA SER A 125 25.31 -2.76 -6.63
C SER A 125 26.48 -3.49 -5.97
N ASP A 126 26.94 -2.95 -4.84
CA ASP A 126 27.91 -3.63 -3.96
C ASP A 126 27.32 -4.91 -3.36
N ILE A 127 26.00 -4.99 -3.16
CA ILE A 127 25.30 -6.18 -2.66
C ILE A 127 25.55 -7.35 -3.61
N TYR A 128 25.32 -7.17 -4.90
CA TYR A 128 25.53 -8.18 -5.90
C TYR A 128 27.01 -8.55 -6.06
N ALA A 129 27.89 -7.55 -6.10
CA ALA A 129 29.36 -7.79 -6.23
C ALA A 129 29.90 -8.60 -5.02
N ASN A 130 29.46 -8.29 -3.82
CA ASN A 130 29.86 -8.99 -2.60
C ASN A 130 29.26 -10.41 -2.54
N TYR A 131 27.99 -10.56 -2.92
CA TYR A 131 27.33 -11.87 -2.98
C TYR A 131 28.06 -12.82 -3.93
N LEU A 132 28.47 -12.38 -5.11
CA LEU A 132 29.21 -13.22 -6.06
C LEU A 132 30.63 -13.59 -5.59
N LYS A 133 31.26 -12.78 -4.73
CA LYS A 133 32.62 -13.00 -4.21
C LYS A 133 32.66 -13.82 -2.92
N ALA A 134 31.53 -13.91 -2.21
CA ALA A 134 31.50 -14.57 -0.91
C ALA A 134 31.88 -16.05 -1.02
N THR A 135 32.69 -16.52 -0.10
CA THR A 135 33.16 -17.91 -0.02
C THR A 135 32.20 -18.81 0.74
N GLU A 136 31.44 -18.24 1.66
CA GLU A 136 30.35 -18.93 2.35
C GLU A 136 29.12 -18.97 1.45
N VAL A 137 28.53 -20.15 1.33
CA VAL A 137 27.36 -20.42 0.48
C VAL A 137 26.37 -21.22 1.30
N GLY A 138 25.37 -20.55 1.83
CA GLY A 138 24.30 -21.14 2.59
C GLY A 138 22.96 -20.48 2.30
N PHE A 139 21.90 -21.03 2.87
CA PHE A 139 20.57 -20.43 2.75
C PHE A 139 20.50 -19.03 3.37
N GLU A 140 21.21 -18.79 4.46
CA GLU A 140 21.26 -17.50 5.16
C GLU A 140 21.82 -16.39 4.24
N GLU A 141 22.93 -16.67 3.52
CA GLU A 141 23.53 -15.72 2.58
C GLU A 141 22.61 -15.49 1.38
N ASP A 142 21.97 -16.54 0.88
CA ASP A 142 21.01 -16.46 -0.22
C ASP A 142 19.78 -15.64 0.16
N ARG A 143 19.27 -15.81 1.38
CA ARG A 143 18.17 -15.05 1.94
C ARG A 143 18.57 -13.59 2.17
N ALA A 144 19.71 -13.35 2.81
CA ALA A 144 20.22 -12.00 3.06
C ALA A 144 20.38 -11.22 1.76
N PHE A 145 20.91 -11.85 0.70
CA PHE A 145 21.03 -11.24 -0.60
C PHE A 145 19.68 -10.72 -1.12
N TRP A 146 18.65 -11.56 -1.16
CA TRP A 146 17.34 -11.13 -1.68
C TRP A 146 16.62 -10.12 -0.77
N VAL A 147 16.80 -10.24 0.54
CA VAL A 147 16.28 -9.22 1.48
C VAL A 147 16.93 -7.87 1.20
N ASP A 148 18.25 -7.80 1.04
CA ASP A 148 18.97 -6.56 0.77
C ASP A 148 18.63 -6.01 -0.62
N ILE A 149 18.57 -6.84 -1.66
CA ILE A 149 18.13 -6.43 -3.00
C ILE A 149 16.70 -5.89 -2.96
N PHE A 150 15.80 -6.57 -2.27
CA PHE A 150 14.41 -6.13 -2.17
C PHE A 150 14.32 -4.77 -1.46
N THR A 151 14.93 -4.63 -0.29
CA THR A 151 14.80 -3.43 0.56
C THR A 151 15.55 -2.22 0.03
N GLN A 152 16.75 -2.42 -0.57
CA GLN A 152 17.62 -1.31 -0.96
C GLN A 152 17.54 -0.95 -2.44
N ILE A 153 17.08 -1.86 -3.31
CA ILE A 153 17.04 -1.64 -4.75
C ILE A 153 15.61 -1.69 -5.27
N ILE A 154 14.85 -2.75 -5.01
CA ILE A 154 13.51 -2.95 -5.58
C ILE A 154 12.52 -1.95 -4.99
N THR A 155 12.44 -1.85 -3.66
CA THR A 155 11.46 -0.94 -3.00
C THR A 155 11.73 0.54 -3.23
N THR A 156 12.96 0.90 -3.62
CA THR A 156 13.39 2.28 -3.86
C THR A 156 13.42 2.65 -5.34
N ASP A 157 12.98 1.75 -6.22
CA ASP A 157 13.02 1.95 -7.67
C ASP A 157 11.82 2.78 -8.14
N GLU A 158 12.10 3.95 -8.73
CA GLU A 158 11.07 4.87 -9.22
C GLU A 158 10.34 4.29 -10.44
N MET A 159 11.05 3.61 -11.36
CA MET A 159 10.43 3.00 -12.54
C MET A 159 9.46 1.89 -12.16
N LEU A 160 9.82 1.08 -11.13
CA LEU A 160 8.90 0.08 -10.60
C LEU A 160 7.69 0.73 -9.91
N ALA A 161 7.88 1.81 -9.15
CA ALA A 161 6.79 2.53 -8.51
C ALA A 161 5.80 3.07 -9.54
N GLU A 162 6.29 3.78 -10.57
CA GLU A 162 5.47 4.28 -11.68
C GLU A 162 4.75 3.15 -12.42
N TRP A 163 5.45 2.03 -12.66
CA TRP A 163 4.87 0.86 -13.31
C TRP A 163 3.71 0.28 -12.51
N LEU A 164 3.86 0.15 -11.18
CA LEU A 164 2.80 -0.35 -10.30
C LEU A 164 1.57 0.57 -10.33
N GLU A 165 1.78 1.89 -10.25
CA GLU A 165 0.71 2.89 -10.30
C GLU A 165 -0.07 2.85 -11.63
N GLN A 166 0.61 2.65 -12.76
CA GLN A 166 -0.01 2.56 -14.07
C GLN A 166 -0.86 1.29 -14.25
N HIS A 167 -0.55 0.20 -13.53
CA HIS A 167 -1.23 -1.09 -13.70
C HIS A 167 -2.41 -1.32 -12.76
N SER A 168 -2.54 -0.52 -11.70
CA SER A 168 -3.69 -0.63 -10.81
C SER A 168 -3.89 0.63 -9.97
N ILE A 169 -5.09 1.21 -10.05
CA ILE A 169 -5.52 2.31 -9.16
C ILE A 169 -5.49 1.91 -7.67
N TYR A 170 -5.57 0.62 -7.37
CA TYR A 170 -5.50 0.10 -6.00
C TYR A 170 -4.05 -0.06 -5.49
N TRP A 171 -3.05 0.19 -6.33
CA TRP A 171 -1.62 0.19 -5.99
C TRP A 171 -1.07 1.61 -5.85
N GLN A 172 -1.95 2.57 -5.68
CA GLN A 172 -1.66 3.96 -5.37
C GLN A 172 -1.93 4.24 -3.90
N ASP A 173 -1.15 5.14 -3.32
CA ASP A 173 -1.27 5.53 -1.92
C ASP A 173 -1.96 6.89 -1.74
N ASP A 174 -2.12 7.68 -2.81
CA ASP A 174 -2.58 9.07 -2.75
C ASP A 174 -4.10 9.21 -3.02
N LEU A 175 -4.81 9.92 -2.16
CA LEU A 175 -6.20 10.35 -2.40
C LEU A 175 -6.30 11.45 -3.46
N ARG A 176 -5.23 12.21 -3.67
CA ARG A 176 -5.23 13.40 -4.54
C ARG A 176 -5.30 13.10 -6.03
N GLU A 177 -5.02 11.89 -6.47
CA GLU A 177 -5.20 11.51 -7.86
C GLU A 177 -6.67 11.33 -8.26
N VAL A 178 -7.53 11.03 -7.29
CA VAL A 178 -8.99 11.04 -7.49
C VAL A 178 -9.49 12.44 -7.78
N GLU A 179 -8.94 13.46 -7.10
CA GLU A 179 -9.26 14.87 -7.33
C GLU A 179 -8.76 15.37 -8.70
N LYS A 180 -7.58 14.91 -9.16
CA LYS A 180 -7.05 15.29 -10.49
C LYS A 180 -7.92 14.75 -11.64
N ALA A 181 -8.36 13.51 -11.56
CA ALA A 181 -9.23 12.92 -12.59
C ALA A 181 -10.59 13.62 -12.69
N GLU A 182 -11.12 14.14 -11.56
CA GLU A 182 -12.37 14.92 -11.54
C GLU A 182 -12.19 16.36 -12.06
N VAL A 183 -11.00 16.96 -11.91
CA VAL A 183 -10.70 18.30 -12.40
C VAL A 183 -10.46 18.32 -13.91
N GLU A 184 -9.91 17.24 -14.50
CA GLU A 184 -9.72 17.14 -15.95
C GLU A 184 -11.04 16.95 -16.72
N ASP A 185 -12.06 16.34 -16.12
CA ASP A 185 -13.39 16.15 -16.72
C ASP A 185 -14.38 17.32 -16.46
N ARG A 186 -14.01 18.31 -15.67
CA ARG A 186 -14.83 19.53 -15.54
C ARG A 186 -14.53 20.48 -16.71
N PRO A 187 -15.58 20.95 -17.43
CA PRO A 187 -15.39 22.01 -18.41
C PRO A 187 -14.76 23.19 -17.71
N ALA A 188 -13.70 23.74 -18.31
CA ALA A 188 -12.94 24.87 -17.80
C ALA A 188 -13.87 26.04 -17.43
N ALA A 189 -14.35 26.07 -16.21
CA ALA A 189 -15.05 27.17 -15.60
C ALA A 189 -14.03 28.03 -14.85
N GLU A 190 -13.78 29.17 -15.39
CA GLU A 190 -13.32 30.45 -14.86
C GLU A 190 -13.03 30.45 -13.34
N ASP A 191 -11.90 29.88 -12.91
CA ASP A 191 -11.38 30.16 -11.57
C ASP A 191 -9.85 30.36 -11.62
N GLU A 192 -9.46 31.54 -12.14
CA GLU A 192 -8.08 32.05 -12.10
C GLU A 192 -7.51 32.03 -10.67
N ALA A 193 -8.36 32.16 -9.64
CA ALA A 193 -7.96 32.15 -8.24
C ALA A 193 -7.57 30.76 -7.76
N LEU A 194 -8.27 29.70 -8.21
CA LEU A 194 -7.92 28.31 -7.89
C LEU A 194 -6.66 27.87 -8.61
N GLN A 195 -6.50 28.27 -9.87
CA GLN A 195 -5.29 28.05 -10.65
C GLN A 195 -4.08 28.79 -10.06
N ALA A 196 -4.25 30.01 -9.57
CA ALA A 196 -3.20 30.76 -8.90
C ALA A 196 -2.79 30.08 -7.57
N ALA A 197 -3.75 29.63 -6.76
CA ALA A 197 -3.48 28.91 -5.51
C ALA A 197 -2.79 27.56 -5.74
N LEU A 198 -3.16 26.83 -6.81
CA LEU A 198 -2.50 25.58 -7.22
C LEU A 198 -1.07 25.81 -7.75
N ASN A 199 -0.84 26.92 -8.45
CA ASN A 199 0.48 27.28 -8.94
C ASN A 199 1.39 27.77 -7.80
N GLU A 200 0.86 28.54 -6.84
CA GLU A 200 1.57 28.97 -5.63
C GLU A 200 1.95 27.76 -4.75
N ALA A 201 1.07 26.76 -4.63
CA ALA A 201 1.36 25.51 -3.95
C ALA A 201 2.44 24.67 -4.67
N ARG A 202 2.53 24.75 -6.01
CA ARG A 202 3.59 24.11 -6.80
C ARG A 202 4.95 24.80 -6.67
N GLU A 203 4.97 26.15 -6.60
CA GLU A 203 6.22 26.93 -6.47
C GLU A 203 6.86 26.83 -5.08
N VAL A 204 6.07 26.57 -4.04
CA VAL A 204 6.57 26.46 -2.65
C VAL A 204 7.31 25.12 -2.38
N GLY A 205 7.45 24.23 -3.38
CA GLY A 205 8.27 23.01 -3.25
C GLY A 205 7.82 22.03 -2.16
N ALA A 206 6.60 22.19 -1.65
CA ALA A 206 6.04 21.38 -0.56
C ALA A 206 5.46 20.02 -1.03
N TYR A 207 5.51 19.76 -2.31
CA TYR A 207 5.08 18.50 -2.91
C TYR A 207 6.27 17.64 -3.38
N GLN A 208 7.22 17.40 -2.50
CA GLN A 208 7.85 16.10 -2.53
C GLN A 208 6.75 15.14 -2.04
N SER A 209 6.40 14.17 -2.88
CA SER A 209 5.59 13.04 -2.46
C SER A 209 6.33 12.38 -1.30
N ALA A 210 6.00 12.79 -0.07
CA ALA A 210 6.39 12.02 1.09
C ALA A 210 5.74 10.66 0.84
N ARG A 211 6.55 9.65 0.51
CA ARG A 211 6.11 8.26 0.50
C ARG A 211 5.44 8.04 1.82
N LEU A 212 4.16 7.70 1.78
CA LEU A 212 3.38 7.50 2.99
C LEU A 212 3.96 6.27 3.69
N GLU A 213 4.69 6.46 4.79
CA GLU A 213 5.32 5.36 5.55
C GLU A 213 4.32 4.26 5.91
N ASN A 214 3.02 4.55 5.90
CA ASN A 214 1.93 3.65 6.20
C ASN A 214 0.90 3.52 5.06
N GLY A 215 1.24 3.93 3.84
CA GLY A 215 0.39 3.70 2.67
C GLY A 215 0.26 2.21 2.34
N PRO A 216 -0.77 1.81 1.59
CA PRO A 216 -1.00 0.41 1.23
C PRO A 216 0.18 -0.26 0.55
N VAL A 217 0.90 0.43 -0.32
CA VAL A 217 2.06 -0.10 -1.05
C VAL A 217 3.24 -0.30 -0.10
N GLU A 218 3.52 0.66 0.77
CA GLU A 218 4.61 0.56 1.75
C GLU A 218 4.34 -0.55 2.79
N VAL A 219 3.08 -0.69 3.23
CA VAL A 219 2.68 -1.81 4.10
C VAL A 219 2.89 -3.16 3.41
N VAL A 220 2.57 -3.27 2.12
CA VAL A 220 2.83 -4.49 1.34
C VAL A 220 4.32 -4.79 1.25
N LYS A 221 5.16 -3.80 0.95
CA LYS A 221 6.62 -3.95 0.91
C LYS A 221 7.18 -4.47 2.24
N ASP A 222 6.72 -3.93 3.37
CA ASP A 222 7.08 -4.41 4.72
C ASP A 222 6.68 -5.88 4.93
N PHE A 223 5.50 -6.30 4.45
CA PHE A 223 5.08 -7.70 4.56
C PHE A 223 5.89 -8.64 3.66
N VAL A 224 6.28 -8.21 2.46
CA VAL A 224 7.18 -8.99 1.59
C VAL A 224 8.53 -9.17 2.29
N GLU A 225 9.14 -8.09 2.78
CA GLU A 225 10.40 -8.16 3.53
C GLU A 225 10.31 -9.13 4.72
N LYS A 226 9.26 -9.01 5.54
CA LYS A 226 9.03 -9.90 6.69
C LYS A 226 8.89 -11.36 6.27
N THR A 227 8.25 -11.64 5.14
CA THR A 227 8.12 -13.00 4.60
C THR A 227 9.47 -13.55 4.18
N LEU A 228 10.26 -12.76 3.43
CA LEU A 228 11.61 -13.17 3.02
C LEU A 228 12.52 -13.41 4.23
N ARG A 229 12.53 -12.50 5.22
CA ARG A 229 13.35 -12.63 6.43
C ARG A 229 12.98 -13.82 7.30
N LYS A 230 11.69 -14.19 7.33
CA LYS A 230 11.18 -15.30 8.14
C LYS A 230 11.49 -16.68 7.52
N SER A 231 11.69 -16.73 6.21
CA SER A 231 11.93 -17.99 5.50
C SER A 231 13.17 -18.72 6.03
N GLU A 232 13.01 -20.01 6.34
CA GLU A 232 14.04 -20.90 6.80
C GLU A 232 14.29 -22.03 5.76
N GLU A 233 15.47 -22.65 5.74
CA GLU A 233 15.83 -23.63 4.72
C GLU A 233 14.90 -24.85 4.72
N ASP A 234 14.56 -25.33 5.91
CA ASP A 234 13.85 -26.60 6.13
C ASP A 234 12.32 -26.49 6.12
N THR A 235 11.75 -25.26 6.03
CA THR A 235 10.29 -25.04 6.00
C THR A 235 9.79 -24.86 4.57
N ALA A 236 8.54 -25.13 4.27
CA ALA A 236 7.94 -24.74 3.00
C ALA A 236 7.68 -23.22 2.98
N ILE A 237 7.98 -22.54 1.86
CA ILE A 237 7.72 -21.10 1.73
C ILE A 237 6.22 -20.79 1.82
N ASP A 238 5.37 -21.74 1.44
CA ASP A 238 3.91 -21.60 1.50
C ASP A 238 3.39 -21.39 2.93
N ASP A 239 4.11 -21.88 3.94
CA ASP A 239 3.80 -21.66 5.37
C ASP A 239 4.15 -20.24 5.81
N ASP A 240 5.11 -19.59 5.15
CA ASP A 240 5.51 -18.21 5.41
C ASP A 240 4.70 -17.19 4.63
N ILE A 241 4.14 -17.57 3.48
CA ILE A 241 3.21 -16.72 2.70
C ILE A 241 1.92 -16.51 3.49
N ARG A 242 1.73 -15.28 3.93
CA ARG A 242 0.59 -14.89 4.77
C ARG A 242 -0.74 -14.99 4.01
N PRO A 243 -1.84 -15.39 4.66
CA PRO A 243 -3.18 -15.28 4.07
C PRO A 243 -3.58 -13.81 3.89
N ALA A 244 -4.54 -13.53 3.02
CA ALA A 244 -5.08 -12.19 2.80
C ALA A 244 -5.55 -11.58 4.13
N PHE A 245 -6.51 -12.17 4.78
CA PHE A 245 -6.98 -11.79 6.11
C PHE A 245 -6.42 -12.73 7.17
N LYS A 246 -6.21 -12.23 8.37
CA LYS A 246 -5.78 -13.04 9.50
C LYS A 246 -6.89 -14.02 9.93
N ASP A 247 -8.12 -13.51 9.94
CA ASP A 247 -9.33 -14.22 10.30
C ASP A 247 -10.57 -13.54 9.68
N GLU A 248 -11.75 -14.15 9.84
CA GLU A 248 -13.02 -13.60 9.36
C GLU A 248 -13.43 -12.29 10.05
N ASP A 249 -12.90 -12.03 11.24
CA ASP A 249 -13.20 -10.80 11.98
C ASP A 249 -12.63 -9.56 11.31
N ASP A 250 -11.50 -9.65 10.61
CA ASP A 250 -10.90 -8.52 9.91
C ASP A 250 -11.70 -8.15 8.64
N GLU A 251 -12.21 -9.11 7.88
CA GLU A 251 -13.12 -8.82 6.76
C GLU A 251 -14.45 -8.25 7.26
N ARG A 252 -15.00 -8.81 8.35
CA ARG A 252 -16.20 -8.29 9.00
C ARG A 252 -16.00 -6.86 9.52
N PHE A 253 -14.84 -6.57 10.09
CA PHE A 253 -14.46 -5.22 10.51
C PHE A 253 -14.48 -4.24 9.33
N ALA A 254 -13.88 -4.59 8.20
CA ALA A 254 -13.87 -3.75 6.99
C ALA A 254 -15.29 -3.42 6.52
N ARG A 255 -16.13 -4.44 6.35
CA ARG A 255 -17.52 -4.30 5.88
C ARG A 255 -18.36 -3.46 6.85
N LEU A 256 -18.28 -3.74 8.15
CA LEU A 256 -19.09 -3.05 9.16
C LEU A 256 -18.66 -1.58 9.29
N LEU A 257 -17.36 -1.30 9.34
CA LEU A 257 -16.81 0.05 9.41
C LEU A 257 -17.29 0.88 8.20
N PHE A 258 -17.13 0.35 7.00
CA PHE A 258 -17.52 1.01 5.76
C PHE A 258 -19.03 1.30 5.70
N ARG A 259 -19.85 0.27 5.92
CA ARG A 259 -21.32 0.39 5.85
C ARG A 259 -21.87 1.37 6.87
N GLN A 260 -21.45 1.26 8.14
CA GLN A 260 -21.99 2.10 9.20
C GLN A 260 -21.56 3.57 9.03
N THR A 261 -20.34 3.81 8.55
CA THR A 261 -19.91 5.17 8.26
C THR A 261 -20.79 5.80 7.18
N LEU A 262 -20.99 5.13 6.05
CA LEU A 262 -21.77 5.70 4.95
C LEU A 262 -23.28 5.80 5.27
N LEU A 263 -23.85 4.76 5.88
CA LEU A 263 -25.28 4.77 6.22
C LEU A 263 -25.65 5.76 7.32
N LYS A 264 -24.70 6.09 8.18
CA LYS A 264 -24.92 6.96 9.37
C LYS A 264 -24.17 8.27 9.28
N TYR A 265 -23.66 8.62 8.10
CA TYR A 265 -22.83 9.80 7.90
C TYR A 265 -23.49 11.08 8.46
N ASP A 266 -24.70 11.40 8.03
CA ASP A 266 -25.43 12.60 8.47
C ASP A 266 -25.80 12.55 9.96
N ASP A 267 -26.17 11.37 10.49
CA ASP A 267 -26.48 11.20 11.90
C ASP A 267 -25.24 11.36 12.78
N GLN A 268 -24.08 10.93 12.30
CA GLN A 268 -22.80 11.09 12.99
C GLN A 268 -22.32 12.54 12.91
N MET A 269 -22.51 13.23 11.78
CA MET A 269 -22.21 14.66 11.69
C MET A 269 -22.98 15.47 12.75
N LYS A 270 -24.24 15.15 13.04
CA LYS A 270 -25.01 15.80 14.13
C LYS A 270 -24.40 15.55 15.53
N ILE A 271 -23.61 14.50 15.71
CA ILE A 271 -22.85 14.23 16.95
C ILE A 271 -21.55 15.03 16.97
N ILE A 272 -20.89 15.17 15.80
CA ILE A 272 -19.61 15.84 15.60
C ILE A 272 -19.74 17.36 15.69
N GLU A 273 -20.68 17.94 14.93
CA GLU A 273 -20.86 19.40 14.81
C GLU A 273 -20.89 20.17 16.14
N PRO A 274 -21.62 19.72 17.18
CA PRO A 274 -21.65 20.43 18.47
C PRO A 274 -20.32 20.44 19.23
N VAL A 275 -19.36 19.60 18.83
CA VAL A 275 -18.02 19.50 19.44
C VAL A 275 -17.00 20.36 18.69
N LEU A 276 -17.29 20.74 17.45
CA LEU A 276 -16.46 21.67 16.70
C LEU A 276 -16.48 23.05 17.41
N SER A 277 -15.29 23.64 17.62
CA SER A 277 -15.17 24.95 18.26
C SER A 277 -15.82 26.05 17.41
N ALA A 278 -16.24 27.15 18.03
CA ALA A 278 -17.01 28.24 17.43
C ALA A 278 -16.40 28.95 16.18
N GLY A 279 -15.20 28.58 15.77
CA GLY A 279 -14.54 29.02 14.54
C GLY A 279 -14.57 28.04 13.38
N TRP A 280 -15.10 26.83 13.61
CA TRP A 280 -15.13 25.72 12.64
C TRP A 280 -16.59 25.35 12.39
N SER A 281 -17.19 25.94 11.35
CA SER A 281 -18.47 25.41 10.85
C SER A 281 -18.21 24.15 10.02
N SER A 282 -19.19 23.25 9.95
CA SER A 282 -19.15 22.05 9.09
C SER A 282 -18.86 22.41 7.62
N GLU A 283 -19.25 23.60 7.16
CA GLU A 283 -18.98 24.13 5.82
C GLU A 283 -17.49 24.47 5.54
N ARG A 284 -16.65 24.54 6.58
CA ARG A 284 -15.21 24.82 6.48
C ARG A 284 -14.36 23.60 6.82
N LEU A 285 -14.98 22.49 7.17
CA LEU A 285 -14.31 21.25 7.47
C LEU A 285 -13.88 20.59 6.16
N ALA A 286 -12.60 20.27 6.02
CA ALA A 286 -12.15 19.53 4.86
C ALA A 286 -12.85 18.18 4.78
N ASP A 287 -13.26 17.75 3.60
CA ASP A 287 -14.03 16.51 3.39
C ASP A 287 -13.32 15.27 3.96
N VAL A 288 -11.99 15.23 3.83
CA VAL A 288 -11.17 14.16 4.42
C VAL A 288 -11.26 14.18 5.95
N ASP A 289 -11.18 15.35 6.59
CA ASP A 289 -11.29 15.49 8.06
C ASP A 289 -12.69 15.09 8.53
N ALA A 290 -13.72 15.50 7.82
CA ALA A 290 -15.11 15.11 8.12
C ALA A 290 -15.27 13.59 8.05
N LEU A 291 -14.72 12.95 7.02
CA LEU A 291 -14.78 11.50 6.86
C LEU A 291 -13.96 10.78 7.93
N LEU A 292 -12.77 11.25 8.28
CA LEU A 292 -11.95 10.70 9.36
C LEU A 292 -12.68 10.74 10.70
N LEU A 293 -13.33 11.86 11.02
CA LEU A 293 -14.15 11.99 12.24
C LEU A 293 -15.35 11.03 12.22
N ASN A 294 -16.03 10.88 11.09
CA ASN A 294 -17.14 9.93 10.93
C ASN A 294 -16.70 8.47 11.10
N LEU A 295 -15.58 8.08 10.49
CA LEU A 295 -14.99 6.76 10.65
C LEU A 295 -14.65 6.47 12.11
N ALA A 296 -14.03 7.43 12.80
CA ALA A 296 -13.69 7.28 14.22
C ALA A 296 -14.94 7.16 15.12
N VAL A 297 -15.97 7.98 14.87
CA VAL A 297 -17.25 7.88 15.59
C VAL A 297 -17.91 6.53 15.32
N THR A 298 -17.88 6.04 14.09
CA THR A 298 -18.34 4.67 13.78
C THR A 298 -17.59 3.64 14.60
N GLU A 299 -16.25 3.74 14.68
CA GLU A 299 -15.45 2.80 15.46
C GLU A 299 -15.73 2.90 16.97
N PHE A 300 -15.97 4.11 17.49
CA PHE A 300 -16.39 4.30 18.87
C PHE A 300 -17.70 3.59 19.19
N LEU A 301 -18.68 3.70 18.32
CA LEU A 301 -20.04 3.23 18.56
C LEU A 301 -20.23 1.72 18.27
N TYR A 302 -19.58 1.20 17.23
CA TYR A 302 -19.86 -0.15 16.73
C TYR A 302 -18.78 -1.17 17.06
N PHE A 303 -17.62 -0.76 17.59
CA PHE A 303 -16.51 -1.67 17.94
C PHE A 303 -16.10 -1.54 19.41
N PRO A 304 -16.91 -2.06 20.34
CA PRO A 304 -16.70 -1.87 21.78
C PRO A 304 -15.40 -2.48 22.31
N LEU A 305 -14.81 -3.44 21.60
CA LEU A 305 -13.57 -4.10 22.01
C LEU A 305 -12.31 -3.30 21.61
N ILE A 306 -12.44 -2.25 20.78
CA ILE A 306 -11.31 -1.39 20.41
C ILE A 306 -11.27 -0.22 21.39
N PRO A 307 -10.19 -0.05 22.19
CA PRO A 307 -10.05 1.08 23.09
C PRO A 307 -10.12 2.43 22.35
N THR A 308 -10.77 3.43 22.94
CA THR A 308 -10.93 4.77 22.33
C THR A 308 -9.58 5.39 21.96
N GLN A 309 -8.55 5.21 22.79
CA GLN A 309 -7.22 5.75 22.52
C GLN A 309 -6.57 5.15 21.27
N ILE A 310 -6.81 3.85 21.03
CA ILE A 310 -6.32 3.20 19.79
C ILE A 310 -7.02 3.81 18.58
N THR A 311 -8.34 3.93 18.61
CA THR A 311 -9.10 4.58 17.55
C THR A 311 -8.59 6.00 17.27
N ILE A 312 -8.42 6.83 18.31
CA ILE A 312 -7.90 8.19 18.16
C ILE A 312 -6.54 8.19 17.47
N ASN A 313 -5.60 7.39 17.97
CA ASN A 313 -4.25 7.34 17.42
C ASN A 313 -4.26 6.94 15.93
N GLU A 314 -5.03 5.93 15.55
CA GLU A 314 -5.12 5.45 14.17
C GLU A 314 -5.66 6.54 13.22
N TYR A 315 -6.73 7.24 13.60
CA TYR A 315 -7.28 8.30 12.74
C TYR A 315 -6.45 9.58 12.74
N VAL A 316 -5.70 9.86 13.79
CA VAL A 316 -4.68 10.93 13.80
C VAL A 316 -3.54 10.61 12.83
N GLU A 317 -3.07 9.34 12.79
CA GLU A 317 -2.06 8.94 11.81
C GLU A 317 -2.60 9.06 10.36
N LEU A 318 -3.83 8.64 10.10
CA LEU A 318 -4.46 8.84 8.79
C LEU A 318 -4.58 10.33 8.44
N ALA A 319 -4.91 11.20 9.39
CA ALA A 319 -4.98 12.64 9.17
C ALA A 319 -3.62 13.24 8.77
N LYS A 320 -2.50 12.76 9.33
CA LYS A 320 -1.15 13.20 8.94
C LYS A 320 -0.84 12.87 7.48
N HIS A 321 -1.35 11.74 6.98
CA HIS A 321 -1.05 11.25 5.65
C HIS A 321 -2.01 11.78 4.57
N TYR A 322 -3.30 11.89 4.90
CA TYR A 322 -4.36 12.14 3.92
C TYR A 322 -4.99 13.53 4.02
N SER A 323 -4.59 14.36 4.98
CA SER A 323 -5.12 15.69 5.16
C SER A 323 -4.02 16.76 5.30
N THR A 324 -4.38 17.94 5.78
CA THR A 324 -3.44 19.06 5.90
C THR A 324 -2.49 18.90 7.11
N ASN A 325 -1.37 19.63 7.12
CA ASN A 325 -0.40 19.60 8.22
C ASN A 325 -0.99 19.95 9.60
N HIS A 326 -2.13 20.63 9.66
CA HIS A 326 -2.81 21.00 10.91
C HIS A 326 -3.92 20.04 11.30
N SER A 327 -4.36 19.17 10.39
CA SER A 327 -5.49 18.27 10.59
C SER A 327 -5.25 17.25 11.67
N ALA A 328 -4.04 16.73 11.83
CA ALA A 328 -3.73 15.76 12.87
C ALA A 328 -4.01 16.26 14.29
N SER A 329 -3.61 17.50 14.61
CA SER A 329 -3.87 18.10 15.93
C SER A 329 -5.34 18.45 16.11
N PHE A 330 -6.00 18.91 15.05
CA PHE A 330 -7.43 19.19 15.02
C PHE A 330 -8.25 17.92 15.25
N VAL A 331 -8.02 16.87 14.46
CA VAL A 331 -8.70 15.57 14.56
C VAL A 331 -8.49 14.99 15.96
N ASN A 332 -7.27 15.03 16.51
CA ASN A 332 -6.99 14.55 17.86
C ASN A 332 -7.86 15.29 18.90
N GLY A 333 -7.89 16.61 18.89
CA GLY A 333 -8.67 17.40 19.84
C GLY A 333 -10.18 17.14 19.76
N VAL A 334 -10.72 17.03 18.54
CA VAL A 334 -12.14 16.73 18.31
C VAL A 334 -12.48 15.33 18.76
N LEU A 335 -11.67 14.32 18.44
CA LEU A 335 -11.90 12.92 18.83
C LEU A 335 -11.82 12.72 20.34
N ASP A 336 -10.89 13.36 21.04
CA ASP A 336 -10.82 13.35 22.51
C ASP A 336 -12.07 13.93 23.15
N ALA A 337 -12.60 15.04 22.62
CA ALA A 337 -13.82 15.66 23.12
C ALA A 337 -15.05 14.79 22.82
N LEU A 338 -15.14 14.18 21.63
CA LEU A 338 -16.19 13.23 21.24
C LEU A 338 -16.19 11.99 22.11
N ALA A 339 -15.02 11.38 22.36
CA ALA A 339 -14.92 10.21 23.21
C ALA A 339 -15.42 10.49 24.65
N ARG A 340 -15.05 11.63 25.24
CA ARG A 340 -15.56 12.06 26.56
C ARG A 340 -17.06 12.26 26.55
N LYS A 341 -17.60 13.02 25.59
CA LYS A 341 -19.04 13.26 25.45
C LYS A 341 -19.83 11.96 25.30
N LEU A 342 -19.40 11.06 24.41
CA LEU A 342 -20.09 9.80 24.18
C LEU A 342 -20.06 8.88 25.41
N LYS A 343 -18.99 8.95 26.21
CA LYS A 343 -18.88 8.24 27.48
C LYS A 343 -19.81 8.83 28.55
N GLU A 344 -19.89 10.14 28.67
CA GLU A 344 -20.80 10.84 29.58
C GLU A 344 -22.28 10.58 29.23
N GLU A 345 -22.60 10.49 27.95
CA GLU A 345 -23.93 10.13 27.45
C GLU A 345 -24.24 8.62 27.57
N GLY A 346 -23.30 7.79 28.05
CA GLY A 346 -23.46 6.34 28.17
C GLY A 346 -23.55 5.59 26.83
N LYS A 347 -23.16 6.23 25.72
CA LYS A 347 -23.18 5.63 24.38
C LYS A 347 -22.00 4.70 24.11
N ILE A 348 -20.90 4.89 24.83
CA ILE A 348 -19.74 4.01 24.84
C ILE A 348 -19.32 3.70 26.26
N LEU A 349 -18.81 2.49 26.50
CA LEU A 349 -18.36 2.01 27.81
C LEU A 349 -16.82 1.95 27.96
N LYS A 350 -16.09 2.21 26.89
CA LYS A 350 -14.64 2.05 26.76
C LYS A 350 -13.88 3.36 27.02
#